data_c7af9d56693e578c733fecd943c54772
#
_entry.id   c7af9d56693e578c733fecd943c54772
#
_cell.length_a   1.000
_cell.length_b   1.000
_cell.length_c   1.000
_cell.angle_alpha   90.00
_cell.angle_beta   90.00
_cell.angle_gamma   90.00
#
_symmetry.space_group_name_H-M   'P 1'
#
loop_
_entity.id
_entity.type
_entity.pdbx_description
1 polymer ?
#
loop_
_entity_poly.entity_id
_entity_poly.type
_entity_poly.pdbx_seq_one_letter_code
_entity_poly.pdbx_strand_id
1 'polypeptide(L)'
;WVTSEVLPASRKHGAYRTQETIEKALAEPDFLIRLAVNLKEERQKRLLVEQECEHQRTRIVELGSKVDDLQQEVTEMKDKVSYLDIILATKSSVLVTQIAQDYGESSIRFNRRLKEMNIQYQRGKQWILYADYKDCGYVTSETYLIKHKDGTEDVRMNTKWTQKGRRFLYEKLKSVGVIPVIERT
;
A
#
# COMPACT_ATOMS: atom_id res chain seq x y z
N TRP A 1 -43.95 21.02 29.68
CA TRP A 1 -44.98 20.00 29.54
C TRP A 1 -44.35 18.59 29.41
N VAL A 2 -43.46 18.35 28.44
CA VAL A 2 -42.82 17.04 28.26
C VAL A 2 -42.05 16.59 29.52
N THR A 3 -41.30 17.49 30.15
CA THR A 3 -40.47 17.19 31.32
C THR A 3 -41.29 17.13 32.62
N SER A 4 -42.36 17.90 32.73
CA SER A 4 -43.18 18.02 33.96
C SER A 4 -44.31 17.00 34.07
N GLU A 5 -44.85 16.54 32.93
CA GLU A 5 -46.00 15.65 32.92
C GLU A 5 -45.75 14.30 32.22
N VAL A 6 -45.21 14.36 31.00
CA VAL A 6 -45.05 13.16 30.15
C VAL A 6 -43.99 12.22 30.71
N LEU A 7 -42.78 12.72 31.06
CA LEU A 7 -41.71 11.91 31.57
C LEU A 7 -42.00 11.27 32.94
N PRO A 8 -42.54 12.01 33.93
CA PRO A 8 -42.93 11.40 35.21
C PRO A 8 -44.02 10.34 35.07
N ALA A 9 -45.06 10.61 34.24
CA ALA A 9 -46.13 9.64 33.99
C ALA A 9 -45.62 8.39 33.26
N SER A 10 -44.73 8.55 32.27
CA SER A 10 -44.12 7.42 31.58
C SER A 10 -43.26 6.57 32.50
N ARG A 11 -42.49 7.18 33.42
CA ARG A 11 -41.67 6.45 34.40
C ARG A 11 -42.53 5.69 35.40
N LYS A 12 -43.67 6.26 35.85
CA LYS A 12 -44.52 5.68 36.87
C LYS A 12 -45.45 4.60 36.36
N HIS A 13 -45.96 4.75 35.13
CA HIS A 13 -46.99 3.91 34.54
C HIS A 13 -46.61 3.21 33.23
N GLY A 14 -45.37 3.34 32.81
CA GLY A 14 -44.84 2.77 31.55
C GLY A 14 -45.32 3.45 30.27
N ALA A 15 -46.28 4.38 30.35
CA ALA A 15 -46.75 5.17 29.21
C ALA A 15 -47.47 6.45 29.70
N TYR A 16 -47.41 7.51 28.89
CA TYR A 16 -48.24 8.70 29.07
C TYR A 16 -49.54 8.50 28.26
N ARG A 17 -50.70 8.66 28.94
CA ARG A 17 -52.02 8.53 28.33
C ARG A 17 -52.80 9.81 28.59
N THR A 18 -53.33 10.39 27.52
CA THR A 18 -54.25 11.52 27.64
C THR A 18 -55.62 11.02 28.11
N GLN A 19 -56.38 11.86 28.79
CA GLN A 19 -57.76 11.56 29.25
C GLN A 19 -58.61 11.08 28.07
N GLU A 20 -58.51 11.72 26.93
CA GLU A 20 -59.19 11.38 25.68
C GLU A 20 -58.83 9.96 25.17
N THR A 21 -57.58 9.54 25.31
CA THR A 21 -57.15 8.18 24.93
C THR A 21 -57.73 7.13 25.86
N ILE A 22 -57.88 7.46 27.15
CA ILE A 22 -58.52 6.55 28.15
C ILE A 22 -60.01 6.41 27.89
N GLU A 23 -60.65 7.51 27.58
CA GLU A 23 -62.11 7.50 27.28
C GLU A 23 -62.41 6.71 25.99
N LYS A 24 -61.61 6.88 24.92
CA LYS A 24 -61.76 6.09 23.72
C LYS A 24 -61.44 4.60 23.95
N ALA A 25 -60.44 4.28 24.79
CA ALA A 25 -60.10 2.91 25.13
C ALA A 25 -61.24 2.19 25.94
N LEU A 26 -61.98 2.92 26.72
CA LEU A 26 -63.14 2.38 27.48
C LEU A 26 -64.39 2.25 26.61
N ALA A 27 -64.61 3.14 25.64
CA ALA A 27 -65.73 3.16 24.75
C ALA A 27 -65.65 2.15 23.58
N GLU A 28 -64.43 1.87 23.08
CA GLU A 28 -64.21 1.05 21.91
C GLU A 28 -63.18 -0.05 22.18
N PRO A 29 -63.54 -1.31 22.45
CA PRO A 29 -62.60 -2.42 22.64
C PRO A 29 -61.64 -2.63 21.43
N ASP A 30 -62.11 -2.41 20.19
CA ASP A 30 -61.36 -2.52 18.97
C ASP A 30 -60.19 -1.48 18.85
N PHE A 31 -60.33 -0.35 19.55
CA PHE A 31 -59.26 0.66 19.62
C PHE A 31 -58.04 0.13 20.39
N LEU A 32 -58.26 -0.58 21.49
CA LEU A 32 -57.19 -1.20 22.28
C LEU A 32 -56.48 -2.30 21.49
N ILE A 33 -57.22 -3.11 20.73
CA ILE A 33 -56.65 -4.16 19.88
C ILE A 33 -55.78 -3.52 18.81
N ARG A 34 -56.24 -2.50 18.09
CA ARG A 34 -55.48 -1.77 17.09
C ARG A 34 -54.23 -1.14 17.68
N LEU A 35 -54.33 -0.52 18.85
CA LEU A 35 -53.18 0.08 19.54
C LEU A 35 -52.14 -0.98 19.92
N ALA A 36 -52.58 -2.13 20.43
CA ALA A 36 -51.66 -3.24 20.77
C ALA A 36 -50.98 -3.83 19.54
N VAL A 37 -51.66 -3.97 18.41
CA VAL A 37 -51.11 -4.45 17.14
C VAL A 37 -50.05 -3.45 16.63
N ASN A 38 -50.38 -2.16 16.57
CA ASN A 38 -49.43 -1.12 16.14
C ASN A 38 -48.17 -1.08 17.03
N LEU A 39 -48.37 -1.21 18.35
CA LEU A 39 -47.25 -1.22 19.30
C LEU A 39 -46.34 -2.45 19.11
N LYS A 40 -46.93 -3.59 18.79
CA LYS A 40 -46.21 -4.82 18.46
C LYS A 40 -45.41 -4.66 17.17
N GLU A 41 -46.02 -4.12 16.13
CA GLU A 41 -45.32 -3.85 14.84
C GLU A 41 -44.18 -2.85 15.01
N GLU A 42 -44.42 -1.77 15.78
CA GLU A 42 -43.38 -0.79 16.04
C GLU A 42 -42.18 -1.36 16.81
N ARG A 43 -42.47 -2.21 17.81
CA ARG A 43 -41.42 -2.95 18.54
C ARG A 43 -40.64 -3.87 17.62
N GLN A 44 -41.30 -4.58 16.72
CA GLN A 44 -40.62 -5.44 15.74
C GLN A 44 -39.72 -4.63 14.78
N LYS A 45 -40.24 -3.52 14.28
CA LYS A 45 -39.47 -2.61 13.44
C LYS A 45 -38.22 -2.06 14.17
N ARG A 46 -38.37 -1.66 15.43
CA ARG A 46 -37.23 -1.19 16.25
C ARG A 46 -36.19 -2.26 16.45
N LEU A 47 -36.58 -3.49 16.74
CA LEU A 47 -35.66 -4.61 16.89
C LEU A 47 -34.86 -4.89 15.59
N LEU A 48 -35.52 -4.85 14.44
CA LEU A 48 -34.86 -5.01 13.14
C LEU A 48 -33.86 -3.89 12.87
N VAL A 49 -34.23 -2.64 13.14
CA VAL A 49 -33.35 -1.48 12.99
C VAL A 49 -32.15 -1.57 13.95
N GLU A 50 -32.36 -2.01 15.18
CA GLU A 50 -31.32 -2.18 16.17
C GLU A 50 -30.32 -3.28 15.74
N GLN A 51 -30.81 -4.40 15.22
CA GLN A 51 -29.96 -5.46 14.65
C GLN A 51 -29.15 -4.97 13.44
N GLU A 52 -29.78 -4.22 12.55
CA GLU A 52 -29.10 -3.63 11.39
C GLU A 52 -28.05 -2.62 11.82
N CYS A 53 -28.34 -1.76 12.80
CA CYS A 53 -27.37 -0.83 13.37
C CYS A 53 -26.15 -1.54 13.97
N GLU A 54 -26.35 -2.64 14.69
CA GLU A 54 -25.27 -3.42 15.27
C GLU A 54 -24.42 -4.09 14.19
N HIS A 55 -25.06 -4.64 13.16
CA HIS A 55 -24.35 -5.21 12.00
C HIS A 55 -23.52 -4.14 11.26
N GLN A 56 -24.08 -2.95 11.07
CA GLN A 56 -23.33 -1.85 10.45
C GLN A 56 -22.17 -1.37 11.31
N ARG A 57 -22.33 -1.32 12.64
CA ARG A 57 -21.24 -0.97 13.56
C ARG A 57 -20.06 -1.94 13.46
N THR A 58 -20.33 -3.25 13.49
CA THR A 58 -19.29 -4.26 13.32
C THR A 58 -18.56 -4.12 11.98
N ARG A 59 -19.30 -3.87 10.91
CA ARG A 59 -18.74 -3.65 9.58
C ARG A 59 -17.88 -2.39 9.50
N ILE A 60 -18.28 -1.31 10.19
CA ILE A 60 -17.47 -0.08 10.26
C ILE A 60 -16.13 -0.34 10.96
N VAL A 61 -16.13 -1.11 12.06
CA VAL A 61 -14.91 -1.47 12.77
C VAL A 61 -13.97 -2.30 11.89
N GLU A 62 -14.50 -3.31 11.20
CA GLU A 62 -13.73 -4.14 10.27
C GLU A 62 -13.14 -3.33 9.10
N LEU A 63 -13.91 -2.40 8.53
CA LEU A 63 -13.44 -1.53 7.47
C LEU A 63 -12.39 -0.54 7.98
N GLY A 64 -12.54 -0.03 9.19
CA GLY A 64 -11.55 0.82 9.84
C GLY A 64 -10.19 0.13 9.96
N SER A 65 -10.17 -1.11 10.48
CA SER A 65 -8.94 -1.90 10.57
C SER A 65 -8.29 -2.13 9.20
N LYS A 66 -9.09 -2.47 8.17
CA LYS A 66 -8.56 -2.63 6.81
C LYS A 66 -7.99 -1.34 6.21
N VAL A 67 -8.59 -0.19 6.53
CA VAL A 67 -8.07 1.12 6.09
C VAL A 67 -6.73 1.41 6.75
N ASP A 68 -6.58 1.12 8.04
CA ASP A 68 -5.32 1.31 8.78
C ASP A 68 -4.22 0.41 8.22
N ASP A 69 -4.51 -0.88 7.96
CA ASP A 69 -3.57 -1.83 7.35
C ASP A 69 -3.12 -1.35 5.96
N LEU A 70 -4.06 -0.92 5.11
CA LEU A 70 -3.75 -0.39 3.77
C LEU A 70 -2.96 0.92 3.82
N GLN A 71 -3.22 1.81 4.79
CA GLN A 71 -2.45 3.04 4.97
C GLN A 71 -1.01 2.75 5.38
N GLN A 72 -0.80 1.75 6.24
CA GLN A 72 0.53 1.30 6.61
C GLN A 72 1.26 0.74 5.38
N GLU A 73 0.62 -0.13 4.60
CA GLU A 73 1.17 -0.70 3.37
C GLU A 73 1.53 0.39 2.34
N VAL A 74 0.65 1.39 2.14
CA VAL A 74 0.90 2.55 1.27
C VAL A 74 2.08 3.38 1.76
N THR A 75 2.24 3.55 3.07
CA THR A 75 3.37 4.30 3.64
C THR A 75 4.69 3.55 3.38
N GLU A 76 4.72 2.25 3.64
CA GLU A 76 5.88 1.42 3.34
C GLU A 76 6.21 1.38 1.84
N MET A 77 5.19 1.38 0.96
CA MET A 77 5.38 1.46 -0.48
C MET A 77 5.90 2.83 -0.94
N LYS A 78 5.48 3.94 -0.32
CA LYS A 78 5.96 5.28 -0.66
C LYS A 78 7.45 5.44 -0.42
N ASP A 79 7.98 4.89 0.66
CA ASP A 79 9.41 4.92 0.94
C ASP A 79 10.20 4.09 -0.09
N LYS A 80 9.61 2.98 -0.57
CA LYS A 80 10.19 2.15 -1.65
C LYS A 80 10.12 2.83 -3.03
N VAL A 81 9.05 3.59 -3.30
CA VAL A 81 8.85 4.34 -4.56
C VAL A 81 9.88 5.46 -4.68
N SER A 82 10.28 6.12 -3.61
CA SER A 82 11.23 7.24 -3.64
C SER A 82 12.58 6.89 -4.27
N TYR A 83 13.17 5.72 -3.98
CA TYR A 83 14.42 5.29 -4.62
C TYR A 83 14.21 4.87 -6.08
N LEU A 84 13.14 4.16 -6.38
CA LEU A 84 12.79 3.77 -7.75
C LEU A 84 12.48 4.98 -8.62
N ASP A 85 11.82 6.01 -8.08
CA ASP A 85 11.55 7.26 -8.82
C ASP A 85 12.83 8.02 -9.15
N ILE A 86 13.80 8.06 -8.26
CA ILE A 86 15.14 8.62 -8.52
C ILE A 86 15.84 7.85 -9.63
N ILE A 87 15.73 6.52 -9.63
CA ILE A 87 16.27 5.67 -10.68
C ILE A 87 15.57 5.95 -12.03
N LEU A 88 14.23 6.01 -12.04
CA LEU A 88 13.44 6.14 -13.25
C LEU A 88 13.44 7.55 -13.84
N ALA A 89 13.66 8.58 -13.03
CA ALA A 89 13.76 9.96 -13.49
C ALA A 89 14.97 10.21 -14.41
N THR A 90 15.98 9.36 -14.34
CA THR A 90 17.18 9.45 -15.16
C THR A 90 17.02 8.61 -16.44
N LYS A 91 16.90 9.23 -17.59
CA LYS A 91 16.76 8.50 -18.89
C LYS A 91 18.07 7.90 -19.39
N SER A 92 19.22 8.31 -18.84
CA SER A 92 20.54 7.90 -19.30
C SER A 92 21.01 6.57 -18.68
N SER A 93 21.79 5.80 -19.43
CA SER A 93 22.48 4.63 -18.90
C SER A 93 23.61 5.06 -17.96
N VAL A 94 23.86 4.28 -16.90
CA VAL A 94 24.83 4.59 -15.84
C VAL A 94 25.93 3.54 -15.76
N LEU A 95 27.11 3.96 -15.33
CA LEU A 95 28.23 3.06 -15.08
C LEU A 95 27.99 2.25 -13.81
N VAL A 96 28.52 1.03 -13.77
CA VAL A 96 28.48 0.17 -12.58
C VAL A 96 29.10 0.86 -11.35
N THR A 97 30.05 1.77 -11.55
CA THR A 97 30.68 2.54 -10.46
C THR A 97 29.67 3.44 -9.75
N GLN A 98 28.78 4.07 -10.51
CA GLN A 98 27.72 4.92 -9.95
C GLN A 98 26.71 4.08 -9.16
N ILE A 99 26.32 2.93 -9.71
CA ILE A 99 25.40 2.01 -9.01
C ILE A 99 26.08 1.49 -7.73
N ALA A 100 27.34 1.10 -7.78
CA ALA A 100 28.07 0.62 -6.60
C ALA A 100 28.13 1.67 -5.47
N GLN A 101 28.23 2.97 -5.80
CA GLN A 101 28.15 4.06 -4.81
C GLN A 101 26.80 4.13 -4.12
N ASP A 102 25.69 3.91 -4.84
CA ASP A 102 24.34 3.87 -4.25
C ASP A 102 24.24 2.76 -3.18
N TYR A 103 25.05 1.70 -3.30
CA TYR A 103 25.13 0.60 -2.32
C TYR A 103 26.28 0.74 -1.30
N GLY A 104 27.05 1.84 -1.36
CA GLY A 104 28.18 2.06 -0.47
C GLY A 104 29.35 1.10 -0.73
N GLU A 105 29.46 0.58 -1.95
CA GLU A 105 30.51 -0.38 -2.36
C GLU A 105 31.42 0.19 -3.43
N SER A 106 32.65 -0.37 -3.51
CA SER A 106 33.50 -0.13 -4.68
C SER A 106 32.99 -0.92 -5.89
N SER A 107 33.25 -0.42 -7.11
CA SER A 107 32.86 -1.12 -8.34
C SER A 107 33.47 -2.53 -8.44
N ILE A 108 34.67 -2.77 -7.87
CA ILE A 108 35.33 -4.09 -7.84
C ILE A 108 34.49 -5.06 -6.98
N ARG A 109 34.12 -4.65 -5.77
CA ARG A 109 33.34 -5.47 -4.86
C ARG A 109 31.93 -5.73 -5.41
N PHE A 110 31.30 -4.71 -5.95
CA PHE A 110 30.00 -4.80 -6.56
C PHE A 110 29.96 -5.75 -7.77
N ASN A 111 30.92 -5.63 -8.68
CA ASN A 111 31.06 -6.54 -9.81
C ASN A 111 31.31 -7.99 -9.38
N ARG A 112 32.10 -8.22 -8.32
CA ARG A 112 32.30 -9.56 -7.75
C ARG A 112 31.00 -10.15 -7.24
N ARG A 113 30.22 -9.36 -6.51
CA ARG A 113 28.88 -9.76 -6.04
C ARG A 113 27.94 -10.15 -7.19
N LEU A 114 27.89 -9.33 -8.25
CA LEU A 114 27.08 -9.64 -9.43
C LEU A 114 27.54 -10.92 -10.14
N LYS A 115 28.84 -11.23 -10.10
CA LYS A 115 29.38 -12.50 -10.60
C LYS A 115 28.95 -13.68 -9.73
N GLU A 116 29.04 -13.55 -8.40
CA GLU A 116 28.58 -14.58 -7.44
C GLU A 116 27.09 -14.88 -7.58
N MET A 117 26.29 -13.87 -7.94
CA MET A 117 24.87 -14.01 -8.24
C MET A 117 24.57 -14.53 -9.66
N ASN A 118 25.58 -14.90 -10.44
CA ASN A 118 25.46 -15.36 -11.83
C ASN A 118 24.74 -14.36 -12.75
N ILE A 119 24.88 -13.06 -12.49
CA ILE A 119 24.30 -12.00 -13.34
C ILE A 119 25.27 -11.64 -14.46
N GLN A 120 26.54 -11.49 -14.15
CA GLN A 120 27.59 -11.14 -15.11
C GLN A 120 28.90 -11.87 -14.82
N TYR A 121 29.75 -11.95 -15.83
CA TYR A 121 31.09 -12.51 -15.73
C TYR A 121 32.11 -11.61 -16.45
N GLN A 122 33.35 -11.75 -16.09
CA GLN A 122 34.44 -10.99 -16.72
C GLN A 122 35.04 -11.77 -17.90
N ARG A 123 35.11 -11.11 -19.05
CA ARG A 123 35.84 -11.62 -20.22
C ARG A 123 36.85 -10.57 -20.66
N GLY A 124 38.14 -10.86 -20.46
CA GLY A 124 39.19 -9.87 -20.64
C GLY A 124 39.04 -8.68 -19.68
N LYS A 125 38.95 -7.47 -20.22
CA LYS A 125 38.73 -6.24 -19.44
C LYS A 125 37.27 -5.80 -19.36
N GLN A 126 36.33 -6.58 -19.92
CA GLN A 126 34.91 -6.21 -20.00
C GLN A 126 34.02 -7.14 -19.13
N TRP A 127 32.97 -6.57 -18.53
CA TRP A 127 31.93 -7.29 -17.85
C TRP A 127 30.78 -7.57 -18.82
N ILE A 128 30.36 -8.83 -18.91
CA ILE A 128 29.33 -9.30 -19.85
C ILE A 128 28.24 -10.04 -19.05
N LEU A 129 26.97 -9.84 -19.40
CA LEU A 129 25.87 -10.58 -18.80
C LEU A 129 25.87 -12.07 -19.21
N TYR A 130 25.42 -12.93 -18.31
CA TYR A 130 25.11 -14.34 -18.66
C TYR A 130 23.96 -14.40 -19.68
N ALA A 131 23.84 -15.55 -20.35
CA ALA A 131 22.90 -15.75 -21.45
C ALA A 131 21.45 -15.39 -21.08
N ASP A 132 21.02 -15.76 -19.88
CA ASP A 132 19.66 -15.52 -19.36
C ASP A 132 19.25 -14.05 -19.29
N TYR A 133 20.23 -13.13 -19.32
CA TYR A 133 20.00 -11.69 -19.16
C TYR A 133 20.38 -10.84 -20.38
N LYS A 134 20.97 -11.46 -21.43
CA LYS A 134 21.50 -10.72 -22.59
C LYS A 134 20.43 -9.99 -23.38
N ASP A 135 19.30 -10.64 -23.62
CA ASP A 135 18.24 -10.10 -24.49
C ASP A 135 17.24 -9.24 -23.74
N CYS A 136 17.48 -9.01 -22.44
CA CYS A 136 16.56 -8.24 -21.61
C CYS A 136 16.70 -6.71 -21.71
N GLY A 137 17.72 -6.22 -22.40
CA GLY A 137 18.01 -4.78 -22.53
C GLY A 137 18.48 -4.12 -21.22
N TYR A 138 19.14 -4.89 -20.33
CA TYR A 138 19.62 -4.40 -19.04
C TYR A 138 20.91 -3.58 -19.17
N VAL A 139 21.70 -3.82 -20.20
CA VAL A 139 22.96 -3.12 -20.45
C VAL A 139 23.03 -2.57 -21.87
N THR A 140 23.84 -1.53 -22.05
CA THR A 140 24.24 -0.98 -23.32
C THR A 140 25.76 -0.85 -23.35
N SER A 141 26.37 -0.96 -24.50
CA SER A 141 27.81 -0.79 -24.68
C SER A 141 28.09 0.56 -25.31
N GLU A 142 28.98 1.33 -24.70
CA GLU A 142 29.44 2.60 -25.23
C GLU A 142 30.91 2.49 -25.58
N THR A 143 31.24 2.93 -26.79
CA THR A 143 32.58 2.87 -27.33
C THR A 143 33.28 4.21 -27.13
N TYR A 144 34.47 4.19 -26.53
CA TYR A 144 35.32 5.37 -26.33
C TYR A 144 36.61 5.20 -27.08
N LEU A 145 36.98 6.23 -27.82
CA LEU A 145 38.30 6.37 -28.39
C LEU A 145 39.24 6.99 -27.38
N ILE A 146 40.29 6.28 -27.00
CA ILE A 146 41.33 6.78 -26.10
C ILE A 146 42.54 7.10 -26.94
N LYS A 147 42.96 8.38 -26.97
CA LYS A 147 44.21 8.80 -27.57
C LYS A 147 45.31 8.71 -26.52
N HIS A 148 46.30 7.89 -26.77
CA HIS A 148 47.48 7.82 -25.94
C HIS A 148 48.46 8.96 -26.26
N LYS A 149 49.37 9.26 -25.33
CA LYS A 149 50.38 10.33 -25.50
C LYS A 149 51.37 10.07 -26.64
N ASP A 150 51.46 8.81 -27.06
CA ASP A 150 52.28 8.35 -28.20
C ASP A 150 51.58 8.47 -29.56
N GLY A 151 50.36 9.03 -29.60
CA GLY A 151 49.56 9.21 -30.81
C GLY A 151 48.74 7.97 -31.22
N THR A 152 48.87 6.84 -30.51
CA THR A 152 48.03 5.66 -30.78
C THR A 152 46.65 5.83 -30.28
N GLU A 153 45.65 5.33 -31.06
CA GLU A 153 44.23 5.32 -30.66
C GLU A 153 43.83 3.91 -30.23
N ASP A 154 43.29 3.78 -29.03
CA ASP A 154 42.72 2.52 -28.50
C ASP A 154 41.22 2.66 -28.39
N VAL A 155 40.51 1.61 -28.77
CA VAL A 155 39.03 1.56 -28.69
C VAL A 155 38.64 0.77 -27.45
N ARG A 156 38.00 1.42 -26.48
CA ARG A 156 37.47 0.74 -25.29
C ARG A 156 35.98 0.76 -25.28
N MET A 157 35.42 -0.39 -24.99
CA MET A 157 33.97 -0.56 -24.77
C MET A 157 33.70 -0.60 -23.27
N ASN A 158 32.82 0.30 -22.80
CA ASN A 158 32.33 0.26 -21.43
C ASN A 158 30.90 -0.23 -21.42
N THR A 159 30.60 -1.16 -20.54
CA THR A 159 29.24 -1.62 -20.26
C THR A 159 28.56 -0.64 -19.33
N LYS A 160 27.43 -0.07 -19.76
CA LYS A 160 26.57 0.79 -18.94
C LYS A 160 25.26 0.08 -18.67
N TRP A 161 24.70 0.31 -17.48
CA TRP A 161 23.43 -0.24 -17.09
C TRP A 161 22.29 0.71 -17.48
N THR A 162 21.28 0.19 -18.15
CA THR A 162 20.04 0.94 -18.45
C THR A 162 19.22 1.12 -17.18
N GLN A 163 18.19 1.98 -17.19
CA GLN A 163 17.28 2.11 -16.04
C GLN A 163 16.53 0.80 -15.76
N LYS A 164 16.18 0.06 -16.81
CA LYS A 164 15.60 -1.29 -16.67
C LYS A 164 16.57 -2.24 -15.98
N GLY A 165 17.86 -2.15 -16.31
CA GLY A 165 18.91 -2.93 -15.68
C GLY A 165 19.15 -2.54 -14.21
N ARG A 166 19.08 -1.23 -13.87
CA ARG A 166 19.18 -0.77 -12.48
C ARG A 166 18.03 -1.29 -11.62
N ARG A 167 16.79 -1.25 -12.14
CA ARG A 167 15.63 -1.81 -11.47
C ARG A 167 15.81 -3.31 -11.23
N PHE A 168 16.22 -4.05 -12.24
CA PHE A 168 16.51 -5.48 -12.13
C PHE A 168 17.57 -5.76 -11.04
N LEU A 169 18.67 -5.00 -11.02
CA LEU A 169 19.69 -5.12 -9.98
C LEU A 169 19.15 -4.83 -8.60
N TYR A 170 18.32 -3.80 -8.44
CA TYR A 170 17.70 -3.47 -7.18
C TYR A 170 16.82 -4.63 -6.65
N GLU A 171 15.96 -5.19 -7.49
CA GLU A 171 15.07 -6.31 -7.12
C GLU A 171 15.90 -7.56 -6.73
N LYS A 172 16.94 -7.88 -7.50
CA LYS A 172 17.82 -9.02 -7.23
C LYS A 172 18.67 -8.83 -5.97
N LEU A 173 19.25 -7.67 -5.75
CA LEU A 173 20.06 -7.38 -4.57
C LEU A 173 19.20 -7.36 -3.30
N LYS A 174 18.02 -6.79 -3.39
CA LYS A 174 17.04 -6.78 -2.29
C LYS A 174 16.62 -8.19 -1.88
N SER A 175 16.44 -9.11 -2.82
CA SER A 175 16.09 -10.51 -2.52
C SER A 175 17.17 -11.26 -1.72
N VAL A 176 18.42 -10.78 -1.75
CA VAL A 176 19.54 -11.31 -0.94
C VAL A 176 19.90 -10.41 0.25
N GLY A 177 19.02 -9.47 0.61
CA GLY A 177 19.20 -8.59 1.77
C GLY A 177 20.19 -7.44 1.57
N VAL A 178 20.56 -7.13 0.32
CA VAL A 178 21.44 -6.01 -0.01
C VAL A 178 20.61 -4.84 -0.48
N ILE A 179 20.53 -3.79 0.35
CA ILE A 179 19.74 -2.58 0.09
C ILE A 179 20.63 -1.37 -0.14
N PRO A 180 20.21 -0.38 -0.93
CA PRO A 180 20.94 0.88 -1.14
C PRO A 180 21.15 1.64 0.17
N VAL A 181 22.17 2.48 0.24
CA VAL A 181 22.51 3.27 1.43
C VAL A 181 21.35 4.17 1.86
N ILE A 182 20.63 4.73 0.89
CA ILE A 182 19.48 5.62 1.12
C ILE A 182 18.29 4.91 1.80
N GLU A 183 18.20 3.58 1.67
CA GLU A 183 17.15 2.77 2.32
C GLU A 183 17.62 2.11 3.63
N ARG A 184 18.86 2.34 4.05
CA ARG A 184 19.39 1.86 5.33
C ARG A 184 19.04 2.88 6.42
N THR A 185 17.88 2.76 7.00
CA THR A 185 17.49 3.48 8.22
C THR A 185 17.99 2.76 9.46
#